data_b08e58bb7337e748f599eec846820a5f
#
_entry.id   b08e58bb7337e748f599eec846820a5f
#
_cell.length_a   1.000
_cell.length_b   1.000
_cell.length_c   1.000
_cell.angle_alpha   90.00
_cell.angle_beta   90.00
_cell.angle_gamma   90.00
#
_symmetry.space_group_name_H-M   'P 1'
#
loop_
_entity.id
_entity.type
_entity.pdbx_description
1 polymer ?
#
loop_
_entity_poly.entity_id
_entity_poly.type
_entity_poly.pdbx_seq_one_letter_code
_entity_poly.pdbx_strand_id
1 'polypeptide(L)'
;TNQCYAIAKISGIKLCETLYEDHNLDIICLMPTNVYGMKDNFDKIKGHVIPAMISKFIEAKIQNLKTVKLLGTGKPIREFIHSNDLAEAILVCLKLSKSRSKKLFNSKLPIINVGTGENIPISKLAKMISKYVTYKGKIIFDKKSPDGTYRKDLNSRIIRSLGWYPKIKLKD
;
A
#
# COMPACT_ATOMS: atom_id res chain seq x y z
N THR A 1 -13.63 6.30 -7.79
CA THR A 1 -14.31 5.07 -7.39
C THR A 1 -14.36 4.85 -5.88
N ASN A 2 -13.44 5.45 -5.09
CA ASN A 2 -13.38 5.32 -3.62
C ASN A 2 -13.65 6.66 -2.92
N GLN A 3 -14.64 7.42 -3.40
CA GLN A 3 -14.92 8.76 -2.91
C GLN A 3 -15.21 8.81 -1.41
N CYS A 4 -16.12 7.96 -0.92
CA CYS A 4 -16.46 7.91 0.50
C CYS A 4 -15.25 7.58 1.39
N TYR A 5 -14.42 6.62 0.97
CA TYR A 5 -13.18 6.28 1.68
C TYR A 5 -12.20 7.46 1.68
N ALA A 6 -12.01 8.11 0.54
CA ALA A 6 -11.12 9.26 0.42
C ALA A 6 -11.57 10.43 1.31
N ILE A 7 -12.88 10.76 1.30
CA ILE A 7 -13.46 11.80 2.16
C ILE A 7 -13.23 11.46 3.64
N ALA A 8 -13.52 10.23 4.06
CA ALA A 8 -13.32 9.81 5.45
C ALA A 8 -11.85 9.99 5.90
N LYS A 9 -10.88 9.61 5.03
CA LYS A 9 -9.45 9.78 5.34
C LYS A 9 -9.02 11.25 5.39
N ILE A 10 -9.51 12.08 4.44
CA ILE A 10 -9.24 13.53 4.42
C ILE A 10 -9.84 14.19 5.67
N SER A 11 -11.08 13.86 6.04
CA SER A 11 -11.72 14.38 7.25
C SER A 11 -10.94 14.02 8.51
N GLY A 12 -10.43 12.77 8.60
CA GLY A 12 -9.57 12.34 9.70
C GLY A 12 -8.27 13.15 9.79
N ILE A 13 -7.62 13.44 8.65
CA ILE A 13 -6.41 14.28 8.63
C ILE A 13 -6.76 15.71 9.08
N LYS A 14 -7.89 16.28 8.60
CA LYS A 14 -8.33 17.62 9.00
C LYS A 14 -8.66 17.71 10.48
N LEU A 15 -9.30 16.68 11.06
CA LEU A 15 -9.51 16.60 12.50
C LEU A 15 -8.17 16.57 13.25
N CYS A 16 -7.20 15.76 12.79
CA CYS A 16 -5.86 15.74 13.37
C CYS A 16 -5.16 17.10 13.30
N GLU A 17 -5.35 17.85 12.20
CA GLU A 17 -4.79 19.20 12.02
C GLU A 17 -5.35 20.16 13.08
N THR A 18 -6.68 20.20 13.27
CA THR A 18 -7.34 20.99 14.31
C THR A 18 -6.85 20.62 15.71
N LEU A 19 -6.79 19.33 16.03
CA LEU A 19 -6.31 18.87 17.34
C LEU A 19 -4.84 19.20 17.58
N TYR A 20 -4.01 19.15 16.53
CA TYR A 20 -2.60 19.52 16.60
C TYR A 20 -2.41 21.01 16.84
N GLU A 21 -3.16 21.87 16.13
CA GLU A 21 -3.04 23.33 16.18
C GLU A 21 -3.70 23.92 17.41
N ASP A 22 -4.96 23.56 17.68
CA ASP A 22 -5.78 24.20 18.73
C ASP A 22 -5.53 23.59 20.12
N HIS A 23 -5.25 22.27 20.17
CA HIS A 23 -5.07 21.56 21.45
C HIS A 23 -3.62 21.13 21.71
N ASN A 24 -2.68 21.50 20.83
CA ASN A 24 -1.23 21.18 20.95
C ASN A 24 -0.96 19.68 21.20
N LEU A 25 -1.80 18.79 20.66
CA LEU A 25 -1.61 17.35 20.74
C LEU A 25 -0.42 16.92 19.88
N ASP A 26 0.28 15.89 20.30
CA ASP A 26 1.41 15.34 19.55
C ASP A 26 0.90 14.28 18.57
N ILE A 27 0.66 14.68 17.33
CA ILE A 27 0.05 13.87 16.29
C ILE A 27 0.99 13.79 15.08
N ILE A 28 1.14 12.60 14.50
CA ILE A 28 1.81 12.36 13.23
C ILE A 28 0.87 11.54 12.34
N CYS A 29 0.59 12.03 11.13
CA CYS A 29 -0.19 11.30 10.14
C CYS A 29 0.73 10.54 9.19
N LEU A 30 0.59 9.21 9.11
CA LEU A 30 1.32 8.39 8.17
C LEU A 30 0.49 8.08 6.94
N MET A 31 1.10 8.23 5.77
CA MET A 31 0.52 7.94 4.46
C MET A 31 1.27 6.74 3.85
N PRO A 32 0.89 5.50 4.21
CA PRO A 32 1.55 4.33 3.65
C PRO A 32 1.09 4.07 2.22
N THR A 33 1.94 3.43 1.43
CA THR A 33 1.56 2.82 0.16
C THR A 33 0.72 1.55 0.40
N ASN A 34 0.46 0.73 -0.63
CA ASN A 34 -0.39 -0.45 -0.46
C ASN A 34 0.26 -1.46 0.49
N VAL A 35 -0.34 -1.65 1.65
CA VAL A 35 0.14 -2.57 2.69
C VAL A 35 -0.28 -3.99 2.35
N TYR A 36 0.60 -4.97 2.58
CA TYR A 36 0.32 -6.40 2.49
C TYR A 36 0.98 -7.16 3.63
N GLY A 37 0.50 -8.36 3.95
CA GLY A 37 1.08 -9.20 5.00
C GLY A 37 0.30 -10.50 5.23
N MET A 38 0.79 -11.34 6.16
CA MET A 38 0.27 -12.70 6.37
C MET A 38 -1.19 -12.76 6.84
N LYS A 39 -1.67 -11.78 7.58
CA LYS A 39 -3.03 -11.73 8.13
C LYS A 39 -3.97 -10.80 7.35
N ASP A 40 -3.68 -10.58 6.06
CA ASP A 40 -4.51 -9.74 5.19
C ASP A 40 -5.83 -10.45 4.84
N ASN A 41 -6.76 -9.71 4.25
CA ASN A 41 -8.04 -10.26 3.77
C ASN A 41 -7.85 -10.95 2.41
N PHE A 42 -7.86 -12.28 2.40
CA PHE A 42 -7.72 -13.12 1.20
C PHE A 42 -9.02 -13.33 0.42
N ASP A 43 -10.07 -12.54 0.67
CA ASP A 43 -11.29 -12.55 -0.15
C ASP A 43 -10.98 -12.13 -1.59
N LYS A 44 -11.47 -12.90 -2.56
CA LYS A 44 -11.18 -12.71 -4.00
C LYS A 44 -11.82 -11.46 -4.60
N ILE A 45 -12.83 -10.90 -3.94
CA ILE A 45 -13.62 -9.74 -4.40
C ILE A 45 -13.32 -8.51 -3.53
N LYS A 46 -13.35 -8.68 -2.22
CA LYS A 46 -13.20 -7.60 -1.23
C LYS A 46 -11.77 -7.44 -0.71
N GLY A 47 -10.90 -8.42 -0.95
CA GLY A 47 -9.49 -8.38 -0.55
C GLY A 47 -8.67 -7.38 -1.36
N HIS A 48 -7.55 -6.94 -0.79
CA HIS A 48 -6.58 -6.13 -1.50
C HIS A 48 -5.92 -6.91 -2.65
N VAL A 49 -5.22 -6.19 -3.53
CA VAL A 49 -4.71 -6.73 -4.80
C VAL A 49 -3.86 -7.99 -4.62
N ILE A 50 -2.88 -8.00 -3.71
CA ILE A 50 -1.98 -9.15 -3.49
C ILE A 50 -2.75 -10.35 -2.94
N PRO A 51 -3.44 -10.27 -1.79
CA PRO A 51 -4.13 -11.43 -1.23
C PRO A 51 -5.23 -11.96 -2.14
N ALA A 52 -5.99 -11.09 -2.81
CA ALA A 52 -7.02 -11.51 -3.76
C ALA A 52 -6.42 -12.25 -4.98
N MET A 53 -5.25 -11.82 -5.49
CA MET A 53 -4.57 -12.53 -6.57
C MET A 53 -4.03 -13.89 -6.10
N ILE A 54 -3.44 -13.96 -4.91
CA ILE A 54 -2.95 -15.21 -4.33
C ILE A 54 -4.11 -16.21 -4.24
N SER A 55 -5.25 -15.81 -3.66
CA SER A 55 -6.43 -16.68 -3.56
C SER A 55 -6.94 -17.15 -4.92
N LYS A 56 -7.02 -16.26 -5.91
CA LYS A 56 -7.46 -16.62 -7.27
C LYS A 56 -6.53 -17.62 -7.94
N PHE A 57 -5.22 -17.47 -7.81
CA PHE A 57 -4.25 -18.38 -8.40
C PHE A 57 -4.21 -19.73 -7.69
N ILE A 58 -4.32 -19.75 -6.35
CA ILE A 58 -4.38 -21.01 -5.58
C ILE A 58 -5.64 -21.79 -5.97
N GLU A 59 -6.80 -21.14 -5.99
CA GLU A 59 -8.05 -21.80 -6.40
C GLU A 59 -7.97 -22.33 -7.83
N ALA A 60 -7.47 -21.52 -8.77
CA ALA A 60 -7.33 -21.93 -10.15
C ALA A 60 -6.36 -23.13 -10.30
N LYS A 61 -5.33 -23.21 -9.48
CA LYS A 61 -4.40 -24.35 -9.44
C LYS A 61 -5.10 -25.59 -8.91
N ILE A 62 -5.83 -25.49 -7.79
CA ILE A 62 -6.56 -26.63 -7.18
C ILE A 62 -7.62 -27.16 -8.14
N GLN A 63 -8.35 -26.28 -8.82
CA GLN A 63 -9.42 -26.65 -9.75
C GLN A 63 -8.91 -26.95 -11.17
N ASN A 64 -7.58 -26.97 -11.40
CA ASN A 64 -6.96 -27.18 -12.72
C ASN A 64 -7.52 -26.25 -13.81
N LEU A 65 -7.88 -25.02 -13.47
CA LEU A 65 -8.41 -24.05 -14.44
C LEU A 65 -7.34 -23.65 -15.44
N LYS A 66 -7.68 -23.64 -16.73
CA LYS A 66 -6.77 -23.25 -17.81
C LYS A 66 -6.46 -21.75 -17.82
N THR A 67 -7.33 -20.92 -17.21
CA THR A 67 -7.20 -19.47 -17.24
C THR A 67 -7.61 -18.83 -15.90
N VAL A 68 -6.90 -17.74 -15.52
CA VAL A 68 -7.31 -16.83 -14.45
C VAL A 68 -7.59 -15.46 -15.06
N LYS A 69 -8.79 -14.93 -14.81
CA LYS A 69 -9.21 -13.61 -15.26
C LYS A 69 -8.97 -12.57 -14.17
N LEU A 70 -8.20 -11.52 -14.48
CA LEU A 70 -7.94 -10.37 -13.64
C LEU A 70 -8.60 -9.11 -14.22
N LEU A 71 -9.02 -8.20 -13.37
CA LEU A 71 -9.71 -6.97 -13.78
C LEU A 71 -8.71 -5.94 -14.35
N GLY A 72 -9.17 -5.11 -15.30
CA GLY A 72 -8.40 -4.03 -15.90
C GLY A 72 -7.41 -4.49 -16.96
N THR A 73 -6.48 -3.61 -17.33
CA THR A 73 -5.46 -3.88 -18.36
C THR A 73 -4.17 -4.48 -17.81
N GLY A 74 -3.97 -4.46 -16.50
CA GLY A 74 -2.70 -4.83 -15.87
C GLY A 74 -1.58 -3.81 -16.04
N LYS A 75 -1.82 -2.67 -16.70
CA LYS A 75 -0.85 -1.58 -16.88
C LYS A 75 -0.63 -0.71 -15.64
N PRO A 76 -1.64 -0.47 -14.77
CA PRO A 76 -1.45 0.38 -13.60
C PRO A 76 -0.24 -0.05 -12.76
N ILE A 77 0.48 0.96 -12.29
CA ILE A 77 1.70 0.80 -11.49
C ILE A 77 1.35 1.04 -10.03
N ARG A 78 1.82 0.15 -9.17
CA ARG A 78 1.61 0.23 -7.72
C ARG A 78 2.90 0.01 -6.97
N GLU A 79 2.93 0.56 -5.79
CA GLU A 79 3.96 0.36 -4.79
C GLU A 79 3.36 -0.43 -3.62
N PHE A 80 4.11 -1.36 -3.05
CA PHE A 80 3.66 -2.22 -1.97
C PHE A 80 4.66 -2.20 -0.82
N ILE A 81 4.14 -2.25 0.42
CA ILE A 81 4.95 -2.31 1.64
C ILE A 81 4.48 -3.46 2.52
N HIS A 82 5.42 -4.23 3.06
CA HIS A 82 5.09 -5.27 4.02
C HIS A 82 4.65 -4.66 5.36
N SER A 83 3.67 -5.26 6.03
CA SER A 83 3.12 -4.76 7.30
C SER A 83 4.17 -4.60 8.40
N ASN A 84 5.19 -5.47 8.45
CA ASN A 84 6.29 -5.35 9.41
C ASN A 84 7.16 -4.11 9.15
N ASP A 85 7.46 -3.80 7.88
CA ASP A 85 8.20 -2.58 7.53
C ASP A 85 7.39 -1.32 7.90
N LEU A 86 6.06 -1.35 7.69
CA LEU A 86 5.21 -0.25 8.14
C LEU A 86 5.21 -0.13 9.66
N ALA A 87 5.17 -1.24 10.41
CA ALA A 87 5.27 -1.22 11.86
C ALA A 87 6.59 -0.60 12.34
N GLU A 88 7.71 -0.94 11.72
CA GLU A 88 9.00 -0.29 12.01
C GLU A 88 8.98 1.22 11.70
N ALA A 89 8.34 1.63 10.60
CA ALA A 89 8.18 3.06 10.29
C ALA A 89 7.37 3.80 11.36
N ILE A 90 6.29 3.18 11.87
CA ILE A 90 5.51 3.71 13.00
C ILE A 90 6.39 3.90 14.24
N LEU A 91 7.20 2.89 14.60
CA LEU A 91 8.11 2.97 15.74
C LEU A 91 9.15 4.08 15.59
N VAL A 92 9.67 4.32 14.38
CA VAL A 92 10.58 5.44 14.11
C VAL A 92 9.88 6.78 14.31
N CYS A 93 8.64 6.91 13.85
CA CYS A 93 7.84 8.13 14.01
C CYS A 93 7.48 8.40 15.48
N LEU A 94 7.15 7.37 16.25
CA LEU A 94 6.86 7.48 17.69
C LEU A 94 8.07 7.96 18.52
N LYS A 95 9.29 7.71 18.03
CA LYS A 95 10.53 8.20 18.65
C LYS A 95 10.92 9.63 18.24
N LEU A 96 10.18 10.23 17.31
CA LEU A 96 10.44 11.59 16.87
C LEU A 96 10.01 12.58 17.96
N SER A 97 10.97 13.32 18.54
CA SER A 97 10.62 14.32 19.54
C SER A 97 9.77 15.44 18.95
N LYS A 98 8.87 16.00 19.76
CA LYS A 98 7.98 17.11 19.35
C LYS A 98 8.77 18.32 18.85
N SER A 99 9.92 18.64 19.46
CA SER A 99 10.80 19.72 19.02
C SER A 99 11.36 19.47 17.62
N ARG A 100 11.87 18.26 17.36
CA ARG A 100 12.38 17.87 16.03
C ARG A 100 11.26 17.83 14.99
N SER A 101 10.07 17.34 15.36
CA SER A 101 8.89 17.33 14.50
C SER A 101 8.49 18.77 14.12
N LYS A 102 8.34 19.66 15.09
CA LYS A 102 8.01 21.08 14.84
C LYS A 102 9.01 21.75 13.89
N LYS A 103 10.30 21.50 14.06
CA LYS A 103 11.33 22.03 13.17
C LYS A 103 11.24 21.47 11.75
N LEU A 104 11.02 20.15 11.61
CA LEU A 104 10.97 19.47 10.32
C LEU A 104 9.74 19.88 9.49
N PHE A 105 8.60 20.15 10.14
CA PHE A 105 7.32 20.48 9.50
C PHE A 105 6.91 21.94 9.67
N ASN A 106 7.83 22.82 10.06
CA ASN A 106 7.57 24.25 10.29
C ASN A 106 6.33 24.49 11.18
N SER A 107 6.24 23.73 12.28
CA SER A 107 5.13 23.74 13.24
C SER A 107 3.75 23.40 12.67
N LYS A 108 3.68 22.81 11.46
CA LYS A 108 2.44 22.26 10.90
C LYS A 108 2.27 20.80 11.28
N LEU A 109 1.04 20.27 11.13
CA LEU A 109 0.77 18.85 11.33
C LEU A 109 1.74 17.99 10.49
N PRO A 110 2.51 17.10 11.11
CA PRO A 110 3.39 16.19 10.39
C PRO A 110 2.61 15.18 9.55
N ILE A 111 2.79 15.20 8.23
CA ILE A 111 2.27 14.19 7.30
C ILE A 111 3.45 13.53 6.62
N ILE A 112 3.63 12.23 6.86
CA ILE A 112 4.81 11.47 6.43
C ILE A 112 4.41 10.34 5.49
N ASN A 113 4.89 10.38 4.26
CA ASN A 113 4.75 9.30 3.31
C ASN A 113 5.65 8.13 3.68
N VAL A 114 5.11 6.91 3.64
CA VAL A 114 5.82 5.66 3.95
C VAL A 114 5.70 4.70 2.77
N GLY A 115 6.76 4.63 1.99
CA GLY A 115 6.83 3.79 0.79
C GLY A 115 8.21 3.16 0.60
N THR A 116 8.26 2.09 -0.17
CA THR A 116 9.48 1.33 -0.46
C THR A 116 10.33 1.99 -1.55
N GLY A 117 9.69 2.74 -2.45
CA GLY A 117 10.28 3.24 -3.69
C GLY A 117 10.28 2.22 -4.82
N GLU A 118 9.83 0.98 -4.57
CA GLU A 118 9.76 -0.07 -5.58
C GLU A 118 8.38 -0.11 -6.24
N ASN A 119 8.34 0.21 -7.52
CA ASN A 119 7.13 0.28 -8.32
C ASN A 119 6.99 -0.94 -9.24
N ILE A 120 5.81 -1.54 -9.29
CA ILE A 120 5.54 -2.71 -10.12
C ILE A 120 4.22 -2.58 -10.90
N PRO A 121 4.18 -2.85 -12.22
CA PRO A 121 2.94 -3.00 -12.96
C PRO A 121 2.14 -4.19 -12.45
N ILE A 122 0.81 -4.06 -12.40
CA ILE A 122 -0.09 -5.13 -11.95
C ILE A 122 0.09 -6.42 -12.77
N SER A 123 0.37 -6.29 -14.06
CA SER A 123 0.66 -7.47 -14.91
C SER A 123 1.94 -8.21 -14.51
N LYS A 124 2.98 -7.47 -14.08
CA LYS A 124 4.23 -8.06 -13.59
C LYS A 124 4.04 -8.71 -12.21
N LEU A 125 3.27 -8.05 -11.33
CA LEU A 125 2.86 -8.61 -10.04
C LEU A 125 2.11 -9.93 -10.21
N ALA A 126 1.11 -9.96 -11.10
CA ALA A 126 0.32 -11.16 -11.37
C ALA A 126 1.20 -12.33 -11.85
N LYS A 127 2.15 -12.07 -12.78
CA LYS A 127 3.13 -13.09 -13.23
C LYS A 127 4.01 -13.58 -12.08
N MET A 128 4.44 -12.68 -11.20
CA MET A 128 5.25 -13.02 -10.05
C MET A 128 4.48 -13.95 -9.08
N ILE A 129 3.28 -13.58 -8.69
CA ILE A 129 2.42 -14.38 -7.80
C ILE A 129 2.09 -15.73 -8.44
N SER A 130 1.70 -15.75 -9.72
CA SER A 130 1.44 -16.99 -10.48
C SER A 130 2.62 -17.96 -10.44
N LYS A 131 3.86 -17.44 -10.55
CA LYS A 131 5.08 -18.24 -10.45
C LYS A 131 5.27 -18.83 -9.04
N TYR A 132 5.08 -18.05 -7.98
CA TYR A 132 5.19 -18.52 -6.59
C TYR A 132 4.13 -19.56 -6.24
N VAL A 133 2.89 -19.37 -6.70
CA VAL A 133 1.81 -20.36 -6.54
C VAL A 133 2.03 -21.60 -7.44
N THR A 134 2.98 -21.54 -8.38
CA THR A 134 3.21 -22.59 -9.41
C THR A 134 1.99 -22.84 -10.30
N TYR A 135 1.18 -21.80 -10.58
CA TYR A 135 0.08 -21.87 -11.52
C TYR A 135 0.58 -21.84 -12.96
N LYS A 136 0.18 -22.83 -13.76
CA LYS A 136 0.66 -23.02 -15.15
C LYS A 136 -0.32 -22.53 -16.24
N GLY A 137 -1.53 -22.09 -15.84
CA GLY A 137 -2.52 -21.62 -16.78
C GLY A 137 -2.25 -20.20 -17.30
N LYS A 138 -3.12 -19.72 -18.20
CA LYS A 138 -3.02 -18.38 -18.79
C LYS A 138 -3.59 -17.32 -17.86
N ILE A 139 -2.94 -16.14 -17.81
CA ILE A 139 -3.46 -14.94 -17.15
C ILE A 139 -4.12 -14.07 -18.22
N ILE A 140 -5.40 -13.76 -18.04
CA ILE A 140 -6.18 -12.93 -18.95
C ILE A 140 -6.62 -11.66 -18.20
N PHE A 141 -6.40 -10.50 -18.81
CA PHE A 141 -6.86 -9.21 -18.29
C PHE A 141 -8.17 -8.79 -18.93
N ASP A 142 -9.19 -8.53 -18.09
CA ASP A 142 -10.49 -8.02 -18.55
C ASP A 142 -10.43 -6.52 -18.79
N LYS A 143 -10.11 -6.17 -20.03
CA LYS A 143 -10.00 -4.77 -20.46
C LYS A 143 -11.32 -4.00 -20.42
N LYS A 144 -12.48 -4.68 -20.26
CA LYS A 144 -13.79 -4.03 -20.08
C LYS A 144 -13.94 -3.43 -18.68
N SER A 145 -13.22 -3.98 -17.70
CA SER A 145 -13.16 -3.42 -16.35
C SER A 145 -12.27 -2.18 -16.34
N PRO A 146 -12.69 -1.08 -15.71
CA PRO A 146 -11.90 0.15 -15.67
C PRO A 146 -10.59 -0.07 -14.88
N ASP A 147 -9.52 0.52 -15.38
CA ASP A 147 -8.30 0.68 -14.58
C ASP A 147 -8.52 1.76 -13.52
N GLY A 148 -7.92 1.58 -12.36
CA GLY A 148 -7.76 2.67 -11.40
C GLY A 148 -6.69 3.69 -11.86
N THR A 149 -6.30 4.60 -10.98
CA THR A 149 -5.22 5.58 -11.24
C THR A 149 -4.00 4.86 -11.86
N TYR A 150 -3.46 5.41 -12.95
CA TYR A 150 -2.37 4.76 -13.70
C TYR A 150 -1.13 4.51 -12.84
N ARG A 151 -0.71 5.50 -12.03
CA ARG A 151 0.45 5.39 -11.17
C ARG A 151 0.15 5.95 -9.77
N LYS A 152 0.54 5.20 -8.73
CA LYS A 152 0.50 5.62 -7.33
C LYS A 152 1.83 5.23 -6.70
N ASP A 153 2.68 6.20 -6.52
CA ASP A 153 3.95 6.11 -5.81
C ASP A 153 4.11 7.28 -4.85
N LEU A 154 4.95 7.12 -3.85
CA LEU A 154 5.13 8.09 -2.78
C LEU A 154 6.57 8.60 -2.73
N ASN A 155 6.71 9.89 -2.43
CA ASN A 155 8.01 10.44 -2.06
C ASN A 155 8.25 10.23 -0.56
N SER A 156 9.10 9.27 -0.23
CA SER A 156 9.40 8.86 1.16
C SER A 156 10.70 9.46 1.70
N ARG A 157 11.15 10.61 1.19
CA ARG A 157 12.41 11.25 1.62
C ARG A 157 12.41 11.57 3.12
N ILE A 158 11.30 12.05 3.66
CA ILE A 158 11.19 12.44 5.07
C ILE A 158 11.43 11.23 5.98
N ILE A 159 10.69 10.14 5.79
CA ILE A 159 10.87 8.95 6.64
C ILE A 159 12.29 8.36 6.52
N ARG A 160 12.89 8.44 5.33
CA ARG A 160 14.29 8.04 5.12
C ARG A 160 15.28 8.93 5.88
N SER A 161 15.05 10.24 5.92
CA SER A 161 15.89 11.17 6.70
C SER A 161 15.76 10.94 8.21
N LEU A 162 14.71 10.24 8.66
CA LEU A 162 14.56 9.79 10.04
C LEU A 162 15.25 8.44 10.31
N GLY A 163 15.91 7.85 9.30
CA GLY A 163 16.69 6.61 9.41
C GLY A 163 15.90 5.34 9.12
N TRP A 164 14.66 5.44 8.66
CA TRP A 164 13.88 4.26 8.27
C TRP A 164 14.11 3.88 6.80
N TYR A 165 14.27 2.59 6.54
CA TYR A 165 14.32 1.98 5.21
C TYR A 165 13.57 0.66 5.21
N PRO A 166 12.86 0.30 4.10
CA PRO A 166 12.21 -0.99 3.98
C PRO A 166 13.26 -2.10 3.94
N LYS A 167 12.99 -3.22 4.61
CA LYS A 167 13.86 -4.39 4.69
C LYS A 167 13.34 -5.57 3.89
N ILE A 168 12.02 -5.68 3.77
CA ILE A 168 11.33 -6.81 3.14
C ILE A 168 11.02 -6.45 1.69
N LYS A 169 11.60 -7.19 0.76
CA LYS A 169 11.31 -7.00 -0.68
C LYS A 169 10.05 -7.75 -1.06
N LEU A 170 9.32 -7.20 -2.03
CA LEU A 170 8.06 -7.82 -2.51
C LEU A 170 8.24 -9.26 -3.02
N LYS A 171 9.43 -9.65 -3.40
CA LYS A 171 9.76 -11.02 -3.86
C LYS A 171 10.06 -12.01 -2.72
N ASP A 172 10.33 -11.53 -1.51
CA ASP A 172 10.63 -12.36 -0.34
C ASP A 172 9.34 -12.89 0.28
#